data_a1c1c2f2f45138556002970b59247c68
#
_entry.id   a1c1c2f2f45138556002970b59247c68
#
_cell.length_a   1.000
_cell.length_b   1.000
_cell.length_c   1.000
_cell.angle_alpha   90.00
_cell.angle_beta   90.00
_cell.angle_gamma   90.00
#
_symmetry.space_group_name_H-M   'P 1'
#
loop_
_entity.id
_entity.type
_entity.pdbx_description
1 polymer ?
#
loop_
_entity_poly.entity_id
_entity_poly.type
_entity_poly.pdbx_seq_one_letter_code
_entity_poly.pdbx_strand_id
1 'polypeptide(L)'
;MKRNYFLGLLMVLFFASSQSFAQQLPMDFSTSTSTFTGFSGSGFSFNVDPDNTSNHVGQFYNDGSWPWQGFTVSLQSSIDLDFQNTISLNFYSFDPNAHNIVIKLENGANPDVEVIQNISGLAGWTNNVVFDFANATYTSNGSPVSATGVYDKLTIFIDGGFSTAGTYLLDDIDDGSTIVNPNVLDVVYTNLVWEDDFDSPGAVNSLNWHHQTQVIIPGVGWANSEEQHYTDRIDNSFVDNSGFLNIVAK
;
A
#
# COMPACT_ATOMS: atom_id res chain seq x y z
N MET A 1 22.34 -18.22 63.22
CA MET A 1 22.58 -18.14 61.78
C MET A 1 21.32 -17.63 61.12
N LYS A 2 21.25 -16.33 60.71
CA LYS A 2 20.15 -15.78 59.96
C LYS A 2 20.52 -15.81 58.48
N ARG A 3 19.76 -16.56 57.64
CA ARG A 3 19.93 -16.65 56.20
C ARG A 3 19.17 -15.53 55.52
N ASN A 4 19.91 -14.54 55.00
CA ASN A 4 19.31 -13.46 54.17
C ASN A 4 19.03 -14.03 52.76
N TYR A 5 17.76 -14.07 52.38
CA TYR A 5 17.35 -14.33 50.99
C TYR A 5 17.36 -13.01 50.23
N PHE A 6 18.29 -12.91 49.28
CA PHE A 6 18.34 -11.79 48.34
C PHE A 6 17.33 -12.09 47.21
N LEU A 7 16.19 -11.40 47.26
CA LEU A 7 15.20 -11.50 46.20
C LEU A 7 15.62 -10.59 45.04
N GLY A 8 16.25 -11.15 44.02
CA GLY A 8 16.58 -10.43 42.81
C GLY A 8 15.31 -10.18 41.99
N LEU A 9 14.84 -8.95 41.93
CA LEU A 9 13.76 -8.50 41.06
C LEU A 9 14.29 -8.43 39.62
N LEU A 10 13.99 -9.41 38.78
CA LEU A 10 14.29 -9.40 37.34
C LEU A 10 13.27 -8.46 36.67
N MET A 11 13.70 -7.22 36.40
CA MET A 11 12.90 -6.25 35.65
C MET A 11 13.03 -6.58 34.15
N VAL A 12 12.05 -7.28 33.61
CA VAL A 12 11.94 -7.50 32.17
C VAL A 12 11.45 -6.20 31.52
N LEU A 13 12.37 -5.45 30.93
CA LEU A 13 12.04 -4.33 30.07
C LEU A 13 11.44 -4.88 28.77
N PHE A 14 10.12 -4.83 28.64
CA PHE A 14 9.45 -4.95 27.36
C PHE A 14 9.78 -3.69 26.54
N PHE A 15 10.75 -3.79 25.64
CA PHE A 15 10.82 -2.86 24.53
C PHE A 15 9.63 -3.16 23.60
N ALA A 16 8.53 -2.43 23.75
CA ALA A 16 7.54 -2.30 22.71
C ALA A 16 8.25 -1.55 21.56
N SER A 17 8.80 -2.30 20.60
CA SER A 17 9.15 -1.73 19.31
C SER A 17 7.83 -1.28 18.69
N SER A 18 7.55 0.02 18.74
CA SER A 18 6.56 0.61 17.84
C SER A 18 7.06 0.34 16.43
N GLN A 19 6.45 -0.63 15.76
CA GLN A 19 6.62 -0.80 14.34
C GLN A 19 6.02 0.47 13.72
N SER A 20 6.85 1.42 13.38
CA SER A 20 6.47 2.49 12.47
C SER A 20 6.27 1.81 11.13
N PHE A 21 5.03 1.55 10.77
CA PHE A 21 4.72 1.16 9.41
C PHE A 21 5.05 2.38 8.55
N ALA A 22 6.10 2.26 7.74
CA ALA A 22 6.40 3.27 6.76
C ALA A 22 5.22 3.32 5.78
N GLN A 23 4.86 4.53 5.36
CA GLN A 23 3.70 4.79 4.53
C GLN A 23 4.00 4.43 3.08
N GLN A 24 2.97 4.08 2.32
CA GLN A 24 3.09 3.74 0.90
C GLN A 24 1.97 4.42 0.12
N LEU A 25 2.27 4.91 -1.06
CA LEU A 25 1.26 5.36 -2.03
C LEU A 25 0.68 4.15 -2.78
N PRO A 26 -0.59 4.20 -3.21
CA PRO A 26 -1.56 5.27 -2.95
C PRO A 26 -2.07 5.30 -1.50
N MET A 27 -2.48 6.48 -1.01
CA MET A 27 -3.07 6.69 0.31
C MET A 27 -4.51 7.14 0.17
N ASP A 28 -5.45 6.26 0.52
CA ASP A 28 -6.90 6.50 0.49
C ASP A 28 -7.51 6.74 1.88
N PHE A 29 -6.67 6.74 2.92
CA PHE A 29 -7.06 6.92 4.33
C PHE A 29 -8.16 5.97 4.84
N SER A 30 -8.52 4.93 4.09
CA SER A 30 -9.53 3.94 4.46
C SER A 30 -9.16 3.18 5.74
N THR A 31 -7.86 3.15 6.05
CA THR A 31 -7.32 2.63 7.30
C THR A 31 -6.58 3.72 8.06
N SER A 32 -6.60 3.69 9.39
CA SER A 32 -5.91 4.67 10.24
C SER A 32 -4.38 4.47 10.29
N THR A 33 -3.78 3.93 9.23
CA THR A 33 -2.33 3.66 9.16
C THR A 33 -1.56 4.73 8.41
N SER A 34 -2.21 5.46 7.48
CA SER A 34 -1.58 6.51 6.68
C SER A 34 -1.55 7.83 7.46
N THR A 35 -0.45 8.13 8.14
CA THR A 35 -0.32 9.30 8.99
C THR A 35 0.77 10.25 8.52
N PHE A 36 0.47 11.55 8.56
CA PHE A 36 1.43 12.61 8.32
C PHE A 36 1.90 13.23 9.63
N THR A 37 3.12 13.72 9.66
CA THR A 37 3.65 14.53 10.74
C THR A 37 3.57 15.99 10.38
N GLY A 38 2.78 16.77 11.13
CA GLY A 38 2.71 18.22 10.97
C GLY A 38 3.92 18.91 11.61
N PHE A 39 4.31 20.06 11.07
CA PHE A 39 5.36 20.91 11.63
C PHE A 39 5.02 22.40 11.49
N SER A 40 5.67 23.25 12.30
CA SER A 40 5.48 24.71 12.31
C SER A 40 4.05 25.18 12.61
N GLY A 41 3.31 24.44 13.46
CA GLY A 41 1.93 24.78 13.83
C GLY A 41 0.86 24.09 12.98
N SER A 42 1.25 23.14 12.15
CA SER A 42 0.32 22.26 11.46
C SER A 42 0.07 20.97 12.21
N GLY A 43 -1.02 20.29 11.91
CA GLY A 43 -1.39 19.01 12.51
C GLY A 43 -2.18 18.14 11.54
N PHE A 44 -2.12 16.81 11.78
CA PHE A 44 -2.83 15.82 11.01
C PHE A 44 -3.76 14.99 11.91
N SER A 45 -4.91 14.63 11.39
CA SER A 45 -5.83 13.67 11.99
C SER A 45 -6.66 12.99 10.89
N PHE A 46 -7.42 11.96 11.28
CA PHE A 46 -8.41 11.36 10.38
C PHE A 46 -9.77 12.05 10.54
N ASN A 47 -10.53 12.09 9.47
CA ASN A 47 -11.92 12.55 9.47
C ASN A 47 -12.75 11.67 8.53
N VAL A 48 -14.04 11.93 8.45
CA VAL A 48 -14.96 11.39 7.46
C VAL A 48 -15.18 12.42 6.35
N ASP A 49 -15.38 11.91 5.14
CA ASP A 49 -15.74 12.73 4.00
C ASP A 49 -17.11 13.38 4.24
N PRO A 50 -17.22 14.72 4.15
CA PRO A 50 -18.49 15.43 4.33
C PRO A 50 -19.60 14.99 3.37
N ASP A 51 -19.22 14.55 2.17
CA ASP A 51 -20.15 14.16 1.12
C ASP A 51 -20.45 12.65 1.10
N ASN A 52 -19.61 11.85 1.77
CA ASN A 52 -19.75 10.40 1.88
C ASN A 52 -19.25 9.88 3.24
N THR A 53 -20.13 9.78 4.22
CA THR A 53 -19.78 9.38 5.59
C THR A 53 -19.23 7.96 5.74
N SER A 54 -19.25 7.14 4.68
CA SER A 54 -18.63 5.82 4.66
C SER A 54 -17.15 5.88 4.23
N ASN A 55 -16.70 7.02 3.71
CA ASN A 55 -15.33 7.27 3.31
C ASN A 55 -14.54 7.97 4.42
N HIS A 56 -13.29 7.56 4.64
CA HIS A 56 -12.38 8.21 5.56
C HIS A 56 -11.34 9.01 4.76
N VAL A 57 -10.95 10.15 5.31
CA VAL A 57 -10.06 11.10 4.64
C VAL A 57 -9.01 11.62 5.62
N GLY A 58 -7.89 12.11 5.10
CA GLY A 58 -6.90 12.82 5.91
C GLY A 58 -7.34 14.25 6.18
N GLN A 59 -7.39 14.67 7.45
CA GLN A 59 -7.61 16.05 7.85
C GLN A 59 -6.28 16.75 8.14
N PHE A 60 -6.04 17.83 7.47
CA PHE A 60 -4.85 18.66 7.54
C PHE A 60 -5.20 20.04 8.10
N TYR A 61 -4.47 20.48 9.10
CA TYR A 61 -4.76 21.71 9.85
C TYR A 61 -3.53 22.61 9.93
N ASN A 62 -3.71 23.89 9.60
CA ASN A 62 -2.73 24.97 9.79
C ASN A 62 -3.26 25.97 10.82
N ASP A 63 -2.46 26.35 11.80
CA ASP A 63 -2.85 27.36 12.81
C ASP A 63 -2.58 28.82 12.34
N GLY A 64 -1.93 29.00 11.19
CA GLY A 64 -1.59 30.31 10.62
C GLY A 64 -0.43 31.02 11.29
N SER A 65 0.30 30.37 12.19
CA SER A 65 1.40 31.00 12.93
C SER A 65 2.67 31.21 12.08
N TRP A 66 2.85 30.42 11.02
CA TRP A 66 4.01 30.45 10.15
C TRP A 66 3.63 30.35 8.67
N PRO A 67 4.40 30.95 7.73
CA PRO A 67 4.08 30.89 6.29
C PRO A 67 4.37 29.53 5.64
N TRP A 68 5.16 28.66 6.26
CA TRP A 68 5.54 27.34 5.75
C TRP A 68 5.16 26.25 6.75
N GLN A 69 3.87 26.17 7.03
CA GLN A 69 3.27 25.07 7.78
C GLN A 69 3.07 23.90 6.85
N GLY A 70 3.55 22.73 7.23
CA GLY A 70 3.55 21.60 6.32
C GLY A 70 3.35 20.27 7.02
N PHE A 71 3.20 19.25 6.21
CA PHE A 71 2.89 17.88 6.59
C PHE A 71 3.83 16.96 5.85
N THR A 72 4.53 16.11 6.57
CA THR A 72 5.53 15.23 5.97
C THR A 72 5.25 13.77 6.29
N VAL A 73 5.60 12.90 5.36
CA VAL A 73 5.57 11.45 5.51
C VAL A 73 6.80 10.83 4.87
N SER A 74 7.41 9.86 5.57
CA SER A 74 8.46 9.01 5.00
C SER A 74 7.80 7.79 4.37
N LEU A 75 8.21 7.45 3.16
CA LEU A 75 7.65 6.38 2.35
C LEU A 75 8.47 5.10 2.51
N GLN A 76 7.81 3.96 2.54
CA GLN A 76 8.44 2.64 2.53
C GLN A 76 8.91 2.26 1.12
N SER A 77 8.08 2.58 0.13
CA SER A 77 8.43 2.46 -1.29
C SER A 77 8.64 3.86 -1.82
N SER A 78 9.82 4.10 -2.37
CA SER A 78 10.17 5.41 -2.94
C SER A 78 9.29 5.72 -4.16
N ILE A 79 8.97 6.99 -4.34
CA ILE A 79 8.40 7.50 -5.59
C ILE A 79 9.51 7.51 -6.63
N ASP A 80 9.29 6.86 -7.76
CA ASP A 80 10.23 6.76 -8.88
C ASP A 80 9.75 7.62 -10.05
N LEU A 81 10.32 8.82 -10.17
CA LEU A 81 9.97 9.80 -11.21
C LEU A 81 10.47 9.40 -12.62
N ASP A 82 11.37 8.43 -12.72
CA ASP A 82 11.78 7.87 -14.01
C ASP A 82 10.72 6.94 -14.60
N PHE A 83 9.87 6.36 -13.73
CA PHE A 83 8.77 5.48 -14.12
C PHE A 83 7.44 6.26 -14.22
N GLN A 84 7.09 7.05 -13.20
CA GLN A 84 5.86 7.83 -13.10
C GLN A 84 6.16 9.20 -12.52
N ASN A 85 6.02 10.25 -13.34
CA ASN A 85 6.39 11.60 -12.96
C ASN A 85 5.24 12.49 -12.51
N THR A 86 4.09 11.91 -12.21
CA THR A 86 2.92 12.64 -11.71
C THR A 86 2.46 12.10 -10.37
N ILE A 87 2.03 13.00 -9.48
CA ILE A 87 1.30 12.68 -8.26
C ILE A 87 -0.05 13.37 -8.36
N SER A 88 -1.12 12.69 -7.99
CA SER A 88 -2.45 13.28 -7.90
C SER A 88 -3.01 13.17 -6.49
N LEU A 89 -3.98 14.03 -6.16
CA LEU A 89 -4.76 13.95 -4.93
C LEU A 89 -6.14 14.59 -5.12
N ASN A 90 -7.06 14.27 -4.20
CA ASN A 90 -8.31 15.00 -4.04
C ASN A 90 -8.16 16.00 -2.89
N PHE A 91 -8.61 17.22 -3.09
CA PHE A 91 -8.51 18.32 -2.11
C PHE A 91 -9.90 18.87 -1.78
N TYR A 92 -10.20 18.99 -0.49
CA TYR A 92 -11.44 19.61 0.00
C TYR A 92 -11.14 20.89 0.78
N SER A 93 -11.79 21.98 0.37
CA SER A 93 -11.79 23.24 1.12
C SER A 93 -13.15 23.46 1.78
N PHE A 94 -13.15 23.89 3.04
CA PHE A 94 -14.38 24.32 3.74
C PHE A 94 -14.78 25.75 3.41
N ASP A 95 -13.96 26.51 2.75
CA ASP A 95 -14.20 27.89 2.38
C ASP A 95 -14.05 28.13 0.87
N PRO A 96 -14.58 29.23 0.31
CA PRO A 96 -14.54 29.51 -1.11
C PRO A 96 -13.27 30.29 -1.55
N ASN A 97 -12.24 30.35 -0.72
CA ASN A 97 -11.01 31.06 -1.10
C ASN A 97 -10.17 30.24 -2.08
N ALA A 98 -9.30 30.90 -2.81
CA ALA A 98 -8.28 30.23 -3.60
C ALA A 98 -7.15 29.74 -2.68
N HIS A 99 -6.69 28.51 -2.91
CA HIS A 99 -5.60 27.90 -2.18
C HIS A 99 -4.46 27.49 -3.10
N ASN A 100 -3.24 27.42 -2.59
CA ASN A 100 -2.16 26.74 -3.28
C ASN A 100 -1.79 25.45 -2.52
N ILE A 101 -1.45 24.42 -3.27
CA ILE A 101 -0.91 23.19 -2.75
C ILE A 101 0.46 22.97 -3.35
N VAL A 102 1.45 22.74 -2.49
CA VAL A 102 2.82 22.40 -2.91
C VAL A 102 3.06 20.95 -2.51
N ILE A 103 3.46 20.12 -3.47
CA ILE A 103 4.06 18.82 -3.21
C ILE A 103 5.56 18.94 -3.41
N LYS A 104 6.32 18.64 -2.35
CA LYS A 104 7.77 18.57 -2.33
C LYS A 104 8.23 17.14 -2.14
N LEU A 105 9.18 16.70 -2.95
CA LEU A 105 9.85 15.41 -2.83
C LEU A 105 11.27 15.60 -2.32
N GLU A 106 11.62 14.83 -1.31
CA GLU A 106 12.87 14.95 -0.54
C GLU A 106 13.54 13.58 -0.34
N ASN A 107 14.77 13.61 0.17
CA ASN A 107 15.59 12.43 0.50
C ASN A 107 15.90 11.52 -0.69
N GLY A 108 15.92 12.05 -1.90
CA GLY A 108 16.40 11.32 -3.07
C GLY A 108 17.90 11.42 -3.24
N ALA A 109 18.43 10.71 -4.23
CA ALA A 109 19.81 10.87 -4.70
C ALA A 109 19.98 12.21 -5.45
N ASN A 110 18.91 12.74 -6.00
CA ASN A 110 18.83 14.03 -6.68
C ASN A 110 18.42 15.14 -5.69
N PRO A 111 18.68 16.43 -6.03
CA PRO A 111 18.20 17.54 -5.22
C PRO A 111 16.68 17.53 -5.06
N ASP A 112 16.20 18.03 -3.92
CA ASP A 112 14.77 18.16 -3.63
C ASP A 112 14.05 19.00 -4.70
N VAL A 113 12.86 18.54 -5.08
CA VAL A 113 12.03 19.16 -6.10
C VAL A 113 10.62 19.41 -5.59
N GLU A 114 9.94 20.38 -6.21
CA GLU A 114 8.56 20.72 -5.84
C GLU A 114 7.73 21.12 -7.05
N VAL A 115 6.41 20.89 -6.92
CA VAL A 115 5.39 21.34 -7.87
C VAL A 115 4.29 22.05 -7.09
N ILE A 116 3.82 23.18 -7.63
CA ILE A 116 2.76 24.00 -7.04
C ILE A 116 1.51 23.92 -7.91
N GLN A 117 0.36 23.67 -7.30
CA GLN A 117 -0.95 23.78 -7.93
C GLN A 117 -1.79 24.84 -7.23
N ASN A 118 -2.42 25.69 -8.04
CA ASN A 118 -3.35 26.71 -7.55
C ASN A 118 -4.77 26.22 -7.76
N ILE A 119 -5.52 26.10 -6.67
CA ILE A 119 -6.90 25.69 -6.66
C ILE A 119 -7.77 26.96 -6.68
N SER A 120 -8.63 27.07 -7.68
CA SER A 120 -9.58 28.19 -7.76
C SER A 120 -10.65 28.07 -6.67
N GLY A 121 -11.02 29.18 -6.06
CA GLY A 121 -11.85 29.27 -4.87
C GLY A 121 -13.26 28.69 -5.04
N LEU A 122 -13.42 27.43 -4.65
CA LEU A 122 -14.69 26.74 -4.49
C LEU A 122 -14.63 25.94 -3.19
N ALA A 123 -15.65 26.07 -2.33
CA ALA A 123 -15.83 25.15 -1.21
C ALA A 123 -16.25 23.78 -1.74
N GLY A 124 -15.78 22.71 -1.09
CA GLY A 124 -16.04 21.33 -1.49
C GLY A 124 -14.82 20.65 -2.13
N TRP A 125 -15.06 19.49 -2.76
CA TRP A 125 -14.03 18.69 -3.39
C TRP A 125 -13.55 19.27 -4.73
N THR A 126 -12.24 19.34 -4.89
CA THR A 126 -11.54 19.45 -6.18
C THR A 126 -10.84 18.13 -6.39
N ASN A 127 -11.36 17.32 -7.30
CA ASN A 127 -10.84 15.97 -7.54
C ASN A 127 -9.70 15.98 -8.57
N ASN A 128 -8.78 15.03 -8.41
CA ASN A 128 -7.70 14.76 -9.34
C ASN A 128 -6.82 15.99 -9.62
N VAL A 129 -6.35 16.64 -8.54
CA VAL A 129 -5.34 17.71 -8.64
C VAL A 129 -4.00 17.05 -8.98
N VAL A 130 -3.48 17.30 -10.17
CA VAL A 130 -2.28 16.65 -10.70
C VAL A 130 -1.06 17.53 -10.55
N PHE A 131 0.01 16.98 -9.99
CA PHE A 131 1.34 17.58 -9.83
C PHE A 131 2.30 16.88 -10.80
N ASP A 132 2.68 17.58 -11.87
CA ASP A 132 3.54 17.05 -12.94
C ASP A 132 5.00 17.43 -12.67
N PHE A 133 5.79 16.48 -12.24
CA PHE A 133 7.21 16.66 -11.92
C PHE A 133 8.11 16.78 -13.17
N ALA A 134 7.59 16.56 -14.37
CA ALA A 134 8.28 16.98 -15.59
C ALA A 134 8.40 18.51 -15.69
N ASN A 135 7.55 19.25 -14.95
CA ASN A 135 7.51 20.69 -14.85
C ASN A 135 7.80 21.20 -13.42
N ALA A 136 8.63 20.49 -12.68
CA ALA A 136 9.02 20.84 -11.32
C ALA A 136 9.99 22.01 -11.23
N THR A 137 10.26 22.46 -10.01
CA THR A 137 11.36 23.36 -9.68
C THR A 137 12.24 22.78 -8.60
N TYR A 138 13.53 23.12 -8.61
CA TYR A 138 14.41 22.83 -7.48
C TYR A 138 14.02 23.66 -6.27
N THR A 139 13.77 23.04 -5.13
CA THR A 139 13.42 23.73 -3.89
C THR A 139 14.49 24.74 -3.45
N SER A 140 15.77 24.46 -3.75
CA SER A 140 16.89 25.28 -3.31
C SER A 140 16.97 26.66 -3.96
N ASN A 141 16.45 26.84 -5.20
CA ASN A 141 16.61 28.04 -5.97
C ASN A 141 15.45 28.38 -6.90
N GLY A 142 14.40 27.57 -6.98
CA GLY A 142 13.23 27.77 -7.82
C GLY A 142 13.48 27.59 -9.32
N SER A 143 14.66 27.10 -9.74
CA SER A 143 14.96 26.89 -11.16
C SER A 143 14.12 25.72 -11.71
N PRO A 144 13.54 25.87 -12.92
CA PRO A 144 12.79 24.82 -13.56
C PRO A 144 13.62 23.53 -13.79
N VAL A 145 12.99 22.38 -13.64
CA VAL A 145 13.60 21.07 -13.88
C VAL A 145 12.55 20.07 -14.31
N SER A 146 12.91 19.16 -15.22
CA SER A 146 12.21 17.90 -15.38
C SER A 146 12.83 16.93 -14.39
N ALA A 147 12.10 16.66 -13.30
CA ALA A 147 12.63 15.88 -12.19
C ALA A 147 12.73 14.40 -12.56
N THR A 148 13.76 13.73 -12.06
CA THR A 148 14.07 12.33 -12.28
C THR A 148 14.58 11.68 -11.01
N GLY A 149 14.63 10.33 -11.00
CA GLY A 149 15.15 9.56 -9.89
C GLY A 149 14.12 9.28 -8.80
N VAL A 150 14.58 8.74 -7.69
CA VAL A 150 13.73 8.21 -6.61
C VAL A 150 13.78 9.10 -5.38
N TYR A 151 12.63 9.22 -4.68
CA TYR A 151 12.46 10.02 -3.48
C TYR A 151 11.67 9.24 -2.44
N ASP A 152 12.08 9.26 -1.19
CA ASP A 152 11.47 8.48 -0.11
C ASP A 152 10.71 9.32 0.93
N LYS A 153 10.59 10.64 0.67
CA LYS A 153 9.86 11.54 1.56
C LYS A 153 8.99 12.49 0.76
N LEU A 154 7.71 12.51 1.12
CA LEU A 154 6.69 13.41 0.60
C LEU A 154 6.37 14.49 1.64
N THR A 155 6.40 15.76 1.23
CA THR A 155 5.98 16.91 2.05
C THR A 155 4.92 17.70 1.30
N ILE A 156 3.81 18.00 1.98
CA ILE A 156 2.70 18.78 1.45
C ILE A 156 2.63 20.09 2.22
N PHE A 157 2.48 21.20 1.52
CA PHE A 157 2.10 22.49 2.08
C PHE A 157 0.78 22.91 1.48
N ILE A 158 -0.12 23.40 2.32
CA ILE A 158 -1.36 24.04 1.89
C ILE A 158 -1.24 25.50 2.29
N ASP A 159 -1.43 26.40 1.31
CA ASP A 159 -1.14 27.83 1.40
C ASP A 159 0.32 28.13 1.79
N GLY A 160 1.24 27.35 1.23
CA GLY A 160 2.68 27.52 1.41
C GLY A 160 3.13 28.93 1.02
N GLY A 161 3.94 29.56 1.91
CA GLY A 161 4.37 30.95 1.76
C GLY A 161 3.42 31.98 2.40
N PHE A 162 2.28 31.56 2.93
CA PHE A 162 1.29 32.41 3.59
C PHE A 162 1.02 31.92 5.02
N SER A 163 0.80 32.88 5.95
CA SER A 163 0.38 32.56 7.32
C SER A 163 -1.15 32.43 7.38
N THR A 164 -1.69 31.41 6.71
CA THR A 164 -3.13 31.17 6.60
C THR A 164 -3.53 30.05 7.55
N ALA A 165 -4.45 30.34 8.46
CA ALA A 165 -5.07 29.30 9.27
C ALA A 165 -6.18 28.60 8.48
N GLY A 166 -6.23 27.27 8.55
CA GLY A 166 -7.27 26.52 7.87
C GLY A 166 -7.29 25.05 8.23
N THR A 167 -8.41 24.43 7.90
CA THR A 167 -8.59 22.97 7.95
C THR A 167 -8.98 22.51 6.56
N TYR A 168 -8.33 21.47 6.10
CA TYR A 168 -8.49 20.93 4.74
C TYR A 168 -8.60 19.42 4.82
N LEU A 169 -9.24 18.79 3.81
CA LEU A 169 -9.22 17.34 3.69
C LEU A 169 -8.46 16.96 2.42
N LEU A 170 -7.66 15.90 2.51
CA LEU A 170 -7.03 15.27 1.37
C LEU A 170 -7.44 13.80 1.33
N ASP A 171 -7.53 13.29 0.10
CA ASP A 171 -7.82 11.89 -0.17
C ASP A 171 -7.14 11.44 -1.46
N ASP A 172 -7.05 10.11 -1.66
CA ASP A 172 -6.55 9.50 -2.89
C ASP A 172 -5.19 10.08 -3.35
N ILE A 173 -4.22 10.20 -2.43
CA ILE A 173 -2.86 10.63 -2.81
C ILE A 173 -2.20 9.47 -3.55
N ASP A 174 -1.97 9.63 -4.84
CA ASP A 174 -1.58 8.56 -5.76
C ASP A 174 -0.44 8.99 -6.67
N ASP A 175 0.60 8.16 -6.79
CA ASP A 175 1.72 8.33 -7.71
C ASP A 175 1.64 7.37 -8.92
N GLY A 176 0.49 6.70 -9.11
CA GLY A 176 0.28 5.70 -10.16
C GLY A 176 0.94 4.35 -9.88
N SER A 177 1.54 4.17 -8.71
CA SER A 177 2.08 2.88 -8.29
C SER A 177 0.96 1.95 -7.83
N THR A 178 1.23 0.66 -7.84
CA THR A 178 0.35 -0.33 -7.21
C THR A 178 0.89 -0.70 -5.84
N ILE A 179 0.00 -0.80 -4.84
CA ILE A 179 0.40 -1.30 -3.52
C ILE A 179 0.91 -2.73 -3.67
N VAL A 180 2.22 -2.91 -3.59
CA VAL A 180 2.81 -4.25 -3.50
C VAL A 180 2.77 -4.66 -2.02
N ASN A 181 1.88 -5.58 -1.67
CA ASN A 181 1.89 -6.16 -0.33
C ASN A 181 3.13 -7.07 -0.21
N PRO A 182 4.17 -6.70 0.57
CA PRO A 182 5.40 -7.48 0.66
C PRO A 182 5.19 -8.88 1.28
N ASN A 183 4.03 -9.13 1.88
CA ASN A 183 3.65 -10.42 2.44
C ASN A 183 2.86 -11.30 1.46
N VAL A 184 2.48 -10.79 0.31
CA VAL A 184 1.89 -11.55 -0.79
C VAL A 184 2.98 -11.80 -1.80
N LEU A 185 3.34 -13.06 -1.98
CA LEU A 185 4.20 -13.45 -3.08
C LEU A 185 3.39 -13.23 -4.37
N ASP A 186 3.56 -12.08 -4.99
CA ASP A 186 2.94 -11.81 -6.30
C ASP A 186 3.73 -12.57 -7.37
N VAL A 187 3.31 -13.82 -7.59
CA VAL A 187 3.93 -14.67 -8.60
C VAL A 187 3.30 -14.30 -9.95
N VAL A 188 3.99 -13.47 -10.69
CA VAL A 188 3.60 -13.18 -12.08
C VAL A 188 3.99 -14.35 -12.98
N TYR A 189 3.01 -15.13 -13.39
CA TYR A 189 3.20 -16.17 -14.39
C TYR A 189 3.19 -15.54 -15.77
N THR A 190 4.36 -15.34 -16.37
CA THR A 190 4.51 -14.73 -17.70
C THR A 190 4.42 -15.75 -18.85
N ASN A 191 4.65 -17.02 -18.55
CA ASN A 191 4.59 -18.09 -19.53
C ASN A 191 3.84 -19.29 -18.97
N LEU A 192 2.82 -19.74 -19.65
CA LEU A 192 2.17 -21.01 -19.38
C LEU A 192 3.15 -22.14 -19.73
N VAL A 193 3.51 -22.96 -18.77
CA VAL A 193 4.48 -24.05 -18.94
C VAL A 193 3.77 -25.38 -19.13
N TRP A 194 2.59 -25.54 -18.55
CA TRP A 194 1.77 -26.73 -18.63
C TRP A 194 0.33 -26.42 -18.20
N GLU A 195 -0.63 -27.03 -18.87
CA GLU A 195 -2.04 -27.02 -18.54
C GLU A 195 -2.70 -28.35 -18.93
N ASP A 196 -3.83 -28.67 -18.31
CA ASP A 196 -4.71 -29.75 -18.74
C ASP A 196 -6.15 -29.28 -18.58
N ASP A 197 -6.82 -29.04 -19.68
CA ASP A 197 -8.20 -28.55 -19.73
C ASP A 197 -9.23 -29.67 -19.60
N PHE A 198 -8.76 -30.92 -19.45
CA PHE A 198 -9.61 -32.12 -19.36
C PHE A 198 -10.60 -32.28 -20.54
N ASP A 199 -10.17 -31.93 -21.75
CA ASP A 199 -11.01 -31.92 -22.95
C ASP A 199 -11.51 -33.29 -23.41
N SER A 200 -10.90 -34.36 -22.94
CA SER A 200 -11.22 -35.72 -23.32
C SER A 200 -11.92 -36.49 -22.21
N PRO A 201 -13.23 -36.70 -22.31
CA PRO A 201 -13.98 -37.48 -21.29
C PRO A 201 -13.47 -38.93 -21.20
N GLY A 202 -13.51 -39.50 -20.00
CA GLY A 202 -13.06 -40.85 -19.72
C GLY A 202 -11.92 -40.94 -18.74
N ALA A 203 -11.00 -41.87 -18.90
CA ALA A 203 -9.83 -41.98 -18.04
C ALA A 203 -8.90 -40.77 -18.20
N VAL A 204 -8.26 -40.35 -17.11
CA VAL A 204 -7.24 -39.29 -17.19
C VAL A 204 -6.08 -39.68 -18.08
N ASN A 205 -5.48 -38.70 -18.74
CA ASN A 205 -4.33 -38.92 -19.60
C ASN A 205 -3.10 -39.38 -18.78
N SER A 206 -2.70 -40.63 -18.96
CA SER A 206 -1.58 -41.24 -18.21
C SER A 206 -0.20 -40.66 -18.54
N LEU A 207 -0.08 -39.81 -19.55
CA LEU A 207 1.14 -39.05 -19.83
C LEU A 207 1.28 -37.83 -18.94
N ASN A 208 0.15 -37.29 -18.47
CA ASN A 208 0.08 -36.09 -17.64
C ASN A 208 -0.20 -36.42 -16.19
N TRP A 209 -0.95 -37.53 -15.92
CA TRP A 209 -1.47 -37.88 -14.62
C TRP A 209 -1.04 -39.27 -14.18
N HIS A 210 -0.69 -39.39 -12.92
CA HIS A 210 -0.31 -40.66 -12.31
C HIS A 210 -1.20 -40.96 -11.11
N HIS A 211 -1.82 -42.14 -11.10
CA HIS A 211 -2.53 -42.67 -9.93
C HIS A 211 -1.54 -43.29 -8.96
N GLN A 212 -1.44 -42.73 -7.77
CA GLN A 212 -0.67 -43.37 -6.71
C GLN A 212 -1.48 -44.42 -6.00
N THR A 213 -1.35 -45.67 -6.43
CA THR A 213 -2.11 -46.82 -5.93
C THR A 213 -1.38 -47.58 -4.82
N GLN A 214 -0.17 -47.19 -4.49
CA GLN A 214 0.63 -47.88 -3.46
C GLN A 214 1.20 -46.83 -2.48
N VAL A 215 1.34 -47.27 -1.24
CA VAL A 215 1.95 -46.48 -0.17
C VAL A 215 3.42 -46.14 -0.51
N ILE A 216 3.86 -44.95 -0.21
CA ILE A 216 5.22 -44.49 -0.49
C ILE A 216 6.24 -45.31 0.31
N ILE A 217 5.89 -45.68 1.56
CA ILE A 217 6.78 -46.46 2.46
C ILE A 217 6.06 -47.75 2.79
N PRO A 218 6.47 -48.92 2.24
CA PRO A 218 5.86 -50.21 2.53
C PRO A 218 5.88 -50.51 4.05
N GLY A 219 4.73 -50.97 4.57
CA GLY A 219 4.57 -51.33 5.96
C GLY A 219 4.20 -50.20 6.92
N VAL A 220 4.17 -48.95 6.46
CA VAL A 220 3.82 -47.78 7.29
C VAL A 220 2.38 -47.32 7.04
N GLY A 221 1.78 -47.68 5.88
CA GLY A 221 0.45 -47.20 5.47
C GLY A 221 0.52 -45.85 4.76
N TRP A 222 -0.65 -45.29 4.57
CA TRP A 222 -0.80 -43.92 4.00
C TRP A 222 -0.43 -42.89 5.06
N ALA A 223 -0.01 -41.69 4.60
CA ALA A 223 0.25 -40.57 5.49
C ALA A 223 -1.02 -40.20 6.29
N ASN A 224 -0.86 -39.57 7.44
CA ASN A 224 -1.96 -39.11 8.30
C ASN A 224 -2.90 -40.21 8.81
N SER A 225 -2.46 -41.47 8.88
CA SER A 225 -3.27 -42.62 9.34
C SER A 225 -4.51 -42.84 8.48
N GLU A 226 -4.41 -42.59 7.20
CA GLU A 226 -5.50 -42.83 6.24
C GLU A 226 -5.77 -44.34 6.09
N GLU A 227 -7.04 -44.76 6.12
CA GLU A 227 -7.47 -46.15 6.05
C GLU A 227 -7.99 -46.56 4.67
N GLN A 228 -8.20 -45.58 3.75
CA GLN A 228 -8.69 -45.83 2.39
C GLN A 228 -7.58 -46.36 1.47
N HIS A 229 -8.01 -46.96 0.36
CA HIS A 229 -7.14 -47.33 -0.76
C HIS A 229 -7.40 -46.43 -1.94
N TYR A 230 -6.34 -45.92 -2.53
CA TYR A 230 -6.39 -45.21 -3.80
C TYR A 230 -6.29 -46.21 -4.95
N THR A 231 -7.07 -45.99 -5.98
CA THR A 231 -7.15 -46.91 -7.14
C THR A 231 -7.03 -46.11 -8.46
N ASP A 232 -6.65 -46.81 -9.52
CA ASP A 232 -6.63 -46.32 -10.90
C ASP A 232 -7.93 -46.59 -11.68
N ARG A 233 -9.00 -47.02 -10.96
CA ARG A 233 -10.28 -47.35 -11.60
C ARG A 233 -10.97 -46.08 -12.09
N ILE A 234 -11.54 -46.13 -13.30
CA ILE A 234 -12.31 -45.04 -13.90
C ILE A 234 -13.50 -44.62 -13.03
N ASP A 235 -14.02 -45.50 -12.20
CA ASP A 235 -15.08 -45.19 -11.24
C ASP A 235 -14.65 -44.24 -10.13
N ASN A 236 -13.35 -44.14 -9.85
CA ASN A 236 -12.79 -43.29 -8.79
C ASN A 236 -12.10 -42.04 -9.34
N SER A 237 -11.69 -42.04 -10.60
CA SER A 237 -11.04 -40.91 -11.22
C SER A 237 -11.36 -40.88 -12.72
N PHE A 238 -12.06 -39.86 -13.16
CA PHE A 238 -12.44 -39.69 -14.56
C PHE A 238 -12.71 -38.25 -14.94
N VAL A 239 -12.58 -37.95 -16.22
CA VAL A 239 -13.02 -36.69 -16.81
C VAL A 239 -14.45 -36.85 -17.32
N ASP A 240 -15.34 -35.95 -16.94
CA ASP A 240 -16.72 -35.94 -17.41
C ASP A 240 -16.90 -35.24 -18.76
N ASN A 241 -18.14 -35.27 -19.29
CA ASN A 241 -18.45 -34.61 -20.55
C ASN A 241 -18.45 -33.08 -20.49
N SER A 242 -18.27 -32.50 -19.32
CA SER A 242 -18.22 -31.06 -19.10
C SER A 242 -16.79 -30.54 -18.90
N GLY A 243 -15.78 -31.41 -19.04
CA GLY A 243 -14.38 -31.04 -18.88
C GLY A 243 -13.92 -30.93 -17.44
N PHE A 244 -14.55 -31.67 -16.50
CA PHE A 244 -14.13 -31.69 -15.12
C PHE A 244 -13.49 -33.02 -14.72
N LEU A 245 -12.34 -32.95 -14.05
CA LEU A 245 -11.79 -34.10 -13.36
C LEU A 245 -12.62 -34.41 -12.12
N ASN A 246 -13.17 -35.61 -12.07
CA ASN A 246 -13.93 -36.14 -10.94
C ASN A 246 -13.06 -37.12 -10.15
N ILE A 247 -12.90 -36.91 -8.87
CA ILE A 247 -12.28 -37.84 -7.92
C ILE A 247 -13.36 -38.26 -6.92
N VAL A 248 -13.69 -39.56 -6.91
CA VAL A 248 -14.85 -40.09 -6.20
C VAL A 248 -14.43 -41.19 -5.21
N ALA A 249 -14.79 -40.98 -3.95
CA ALA A 249 -14.69 -42.01 -2.91
C ALA A 249 -15.91 -42.98 -3.01
N LYS A 250 -15.63 -44.28 -3.01
CA LYS A 250 -16.67 -45.34 -3.01
C LYS A 250 -16.39 -46.37 -1.95
#